data_3084665ff106e250e9c3ac0900eeefd7
#
_entry.id   3084665ff106e250e9c3ac0900eeefd7
#
_cell.length_a   1.000
_cell.length_b   1.000
_cell.length_c   1.000
_cell.angle_alpha   90.00
_cell.angle_beta   90.00
_cell.angle_gamma   90.00
#
_symmetry.space_group_name_H-M   'P 1'
#
loop_
_entity.id
_entity.type
_entity.pdbx_description
1 polymer ?
#
loop_
_entity_poly.entity_id
_entity_poly.type
_entity_poly.pdbx_seq_one_letter_code
_entity_poly.pdbx_strand_id
1 'polypeptide(L)'
;MAAPKEDWQHERARVLAQARVVVVKVGSAVLTDADGLSVPVLENLAAQLAGLRNLLPESAAGNEGGTQARRLVLVSSGAVAAGRAALSSRGHAVETTGLAARQAAAAVGQGQLMQAWDKVFLAHRMPTAQVLLTRDDLRARQRFLNARNTFAELLEWGVLPIVNENDTVSISELKFGDNDCLASLLVNLTGADLFINLTSASGVLAADPQKNPQAPILDHIDDVAALDLGQLCGGKTSVGTGGMYSKLLAARRAAQIGVPTLILPGREPHVITRAFAACGVCDAPAGHTPFTGGTWVCPARHAIPRRKFWLAYQSDPAGSVHVDAGAAKALLHKGGSLLPGGVFRIEGSFQQGALVRVLHEGQSIGVGLSNYSASDLKKIMGLKRHEVAAILGDAHYPEVIHRDNLLLDAAV
;
A
#
# COMPACT_ATOMS: atom_id res chain seq x y z
N MET A 1 29.99 10.34 -4.00
CA MET A 1 30.03 9.87 -2.61
C MET A 1 28.59 9.74 -2.13
N ALA A 2 28.15 8.53 -1.75
CA ALA A 2 26.83 8.34 -1.14
C ALA A 2 26.83 9.06 0.23
N ALA A 3 25.75 9.78 0.57
CA ALA A 3 25.59 10.36 1.89
C ALA A 3 25.69 9.26 2.97
N PRO A 4 26.28 9.55 4.14
CA PRO A 4 26.33 8.59 5.23
C PRO A 4 24.92 8.12 5.55
N LYS A 5 24.78 6.81 5.82
CA LYS A 5 23.50 6.19 6.18
C LYS A 5 23.02 6.81 7.49
N GLU A 6 21.86 7.48 7.46
CA GLU A 6 21.20 7.90 8.71
C GLU A 6 20.93 6.62 9.53
N ASP A 7 21.24 6.66 10.82
CA ASP A 7 20.88 5.55 11.71
C ASP A 7 19.36 5.39 11.69
N TRP A 8 18.89 4.16 11.51
CA TRP A 8 17.46 3.86 11.42
C TRP A 8 16.66 4.37 12.62
N GLN A 9 17.28 4.47 13.80
CA GLN A 9 16.65 5.01 15.00
C GLN A 9 16.39 6.51 14.88
N HIS A 10 17.34 7.26 14.36
CA HIS A 10 17.19 8.69 14.07
C HIS A 10 16.17 8.93 12.97
N GLU A 11 16.20 8.13 11.89
CA GLU A 11 15.19 8.20 10.83
C GLU A 11 13.79 7.92 11.39
N ARG A 12 13.62 6.85 12.18
CA ARG A 12 12.35 6.51 12.83
C ARG A 12 11.85 7.67 13.69
N ALA A 13 12.68 8.22 14.58
CA ALA A 13 12.31 9.33 15.43
C ALA A 13 11.89 10.57 14.63
N ARG A 14 12.66 10.93 13.61
CA ARG A 14 12.36 12.05 12.72
C ARG A 14 11.03 11.85 11.99
N VAL A 15 10.81 10.67 11.41
CA VAL A 15 9.57 10.39 10.67
C VAL A 15 8.37 10.39 11.62
N LEU A 16 8.45 9.76 12.78
CA LEU A 16 7.37 9.75 13.76
C LEU A 16 7.02 11.16 14.25
N ALA A 17 8.02 12.04 14.40
CA ALA A 17 7.79 13.43 14.76
C ALA A 17 7.11 14.24 13.64
N GLN A 18 7.50 14.03 12.37
CA GLN A 18 7.20 14.93 11.25
C GLN A 18 6.07 14.43 10.32
N ALA A 19 5.70 13.14 10.37
CA ALA A 19 4.68 12.57 9.48
C ALA A 19 3.35 13.34 9.61
N ARG A 20 2.86 13.85 8.49
CA ARG A 20 1.60 14.63 8.40
C ARG A 20 0.43 13.75 7.99
N VAL A 21 0.66 12.82 7.08
CA VAL A 21 -0.36 11.88 6.60
C VAL A 21 0.07 10.47 6.99
N VAL A 22 -0.76 9.79 7.76
CA VAL A 22 -0.46 8.44 8.27
C VAL A 22 -1.58 7.48 7.86
N VAL A 23 -1.19 6.41 7.19
CA VAL A 23 -2.10 5.28 6.93
C VAL A 23 -1.90 4.25 8.02
N VAL A 24 -2.98 3.88 8.71
CA VAL A 24 -2.97 2.83 9.73
C VAL A 24 -3.82 1.67 9.23
N LYS A 25 -3.26 0.47 9.20
CA LYS A 25 -3.99 -0.74 8.83
C LYS A 25 -4.12 -1.66 10.05
N VAL A 26 -5.31 -2.15 10.28
CA VAL A 26 -5.60 -3.12 11.35
C VAL A 26 -6.22 -4.39 10.77
N GLY A 27 -5.63 -5.54 11.13
CA GLY A 27 -6.08 -6.86 10.68
C GLY A 27 -7.24 -7.40 11.51
N SER A 28 -8.04 -8.31 10.95
CA SER A 28 -9.16 -8.96 11.64
C SER A 28 -8.73 -9.65 12.94
N ALA A 29 -7.59 -10.37 12.94
CA ALA A 29 -7.08 -11.03 14.14
C ALA A 29 -6.75 -10.07 15.30
N VAL A 30 -6.60 -8.78 15.05
CA VAL A 30 -6.46 -7.75 16.09
C VAL A 30 -7.83 -7.33 16.61
N LEU A 31 -8.79 -7.11 15.70
CA LEU A 31 -10.10 -6.51 15.97
C LEU A 31 -11.13 -7.48 16.53
N THR A 32 -10.90 -8.80 16.37
CA THR A 32 -11.94 -9.80 16.68
C THR A 32 -11.50 -10.77 17.76
N ASP A 33 -12.45 -11.22 18.55
CA ASP A 33 -12.37 -12.33 19.49
C ASP A 33 -13.38 -13.43 19.11
N ALA A 34 -13.70 -14.32 20.04
CA ALA A 34 -14.64 -15.42 19.83
C ALA A 34 -16.08 -14.91 19.51
N ASP A 35 -16.45 -13.78 20.06
CA ASP A 35 -17.82 -13.23 19.99
C ASP A 35 -18.00 -12.21 18.88
N GLY A 36 -16.96 -11.90 18.11
CA GLY A 36 -16.99 -10.96 17.00
C GLY A 36 -16.03 -9.79 17.16
N LEU A 37 -16.51 -8.55 17.02
CA LEU A 37 -15.67 -7.35 17.20
C LEU A 37 -15.38 -7.11 18.68
N SER A 38 -14.11 -6.94 19.01
CA SER A 38 -13.64 -6.63 20.38
C SER A 38 -13.77 -5.14 20.66
N VAL A 39 -14.81 -4.75 21.39
CA VAL A 39 -15.07 -3.35 21.75
C VAL A 39 -13.88 -2.73 22.52
N PRO A 40 -13.26 -3.41 23.50
CA PRO A 40 -12.10 -2.82 24.20
C PRO A 40 -10.91 -2.52 23.27
N VAL A 41 -10.67 -3.36 22.25
CA VAL A 41 -9.62 -3.11 21.26
C VAL A 41 -9.96 -1.93 20.37
N LEU A 42 -11.23 -1.81 19.94
CA LEU A 42 -11.71 -0.67 19.15
C LEU A 42 -11.56 0.64 19.92
N GLU A 43 -11.99 0.67 21.20
CA GLU A 43 -11.87 1.84 22.08
C GLU A 43 -10.41 2.26 22.28
N ASN A 44 -9.55 1.30 22.59
CA ASN A 44 -8.11 1.53 22.74
C ASN A 44 -7.47 2.10 21.48
N LEU A 45 -7.78 1.54 20.31
CA LEU A 45 -7.26 2.04 19.02
C LEU A 45 -7.83 3.43 18.69
N ALA A 46 -9.10 3.67 18.93
CA ALA A 46 -9.72 4.98 18.69
C ALA A 46 -9.07 6.07 19.54
N ALA A 47 -8.83 5.80 20.83
CA ALA A 47 -8.13 6.73 21.72
C ALA A 47 -6.71 7.05 21.23
N GLN A 48 -5.96 6.02 20.80
CA GLN A 48 -4.61 6.21 20.26
C GLN A 48 -4.59 7.01 18.96
N LEU A 49 -5.51 6.73 18.03
CA LEU A 49 -5.59 7.44 16.76
C LEU A 49 -6.04 8.90 16.96
N ALA A 50 -6.98 9.14 17.86
CA ALA A 50 -7.39 10.50 18.23
C ALA A 50 -6.23 11.28 18.88
N GLY A 51 -5.46 10.64 19.77
CA GLY A 51 -4.24 11.19 20.34
C GLY A 51 -3.19 11.50 19.27
N LEU A 52 -2.93 10.54 18.37
CA LEU A 52 -1.96 10.68 17.28
C LEU A 52 -2.29 11.86 16.36
N ARG A 53 -3.57 12.13 16.10
CA ARG A 53 -4.01 13.27 15.30
C ARG A 53 -3.49 14.60 15.83
N ASN A 54 -3.39 14.75 17.14
CA ASN A 54 -3.03 16.00 17.81
C ASN A 54 -1.54 16.16 18.11
N LEU A 55 -0.69 15.18 17.74
CA LEU A 55 0.75 15.12 18.07
C LEU A 55 1.66 15.78 17.04
N LEU A 56 1.25 16.81 16.30
CA LEU A 56 2.19 17.57 15.46
C LEU A 56 2.91 18.62 16.28
N PRO A 57 4.27 18.74 16.11
CA PRO A 57 5.02 19.81 16.77
C PRO A 57 4.61 21.18 16.17
N GLU A 58 4.58 22.21 17.00
CA GLU A 58 4.25 23.59 16.61
C GLU A 58 5.15 24.11 15.47
N SER A 59 6.40 23.66 15.38
CA SER A 59 7.33 24.00 14.30
C SER A 59 6.94 23.45 12.92
N ALA A 60 6.03 22.50 12.85
CA ALA A 60 5.48 21.95 11.60
C ALA A 60 4.22 22.71 11.15
N ALA A 61 3.67 23.59 11.99
CA ALA A 61 2.64 24.53 11.62
C ALA A 61 3.29 25.60 10.71
N GLY A 62 2.94 25.60 9.43
CA GLY A 62 3.32 26.70 8.54
C GLY A 62 2.81 28.02 9.10
N ASN A 63 3.38 29.16 8.65
CA ASN A 63 3.13 30.53 9.12
C ASN A 63 1.67 31.04 9.12
N GLU A 64 0.70 30.19 8.88
CA GLU A 64 -0.73 30.50 8.96
C GLU A 64 -1.28 29.84 10.23
N GLY A 65 -1.31 30.57 11.32
CA GLY A 65 -1.84 30.39 12.68
C GLY A 65 -2.83 29.27 13.05
N GLY A 66 -2.75 28.09 12.46
CA GLY A 66 -3.60 26.94 12.76
C GLY A 66 -2.75 25.73 13.17
N THR A 67 -3.06 25.10 14.29
CA THR A 67 -2.57 23.78 14.70
C THR A 67 -2.98 22.77 13.63
N GLN A 68 -2.08 22.45 12.71
CA GLN A 68 -2.34 21.48 11.67
C GLN A 68 -2.31 20.07 12.26
N ALA A 69 -3.48 19.49 12.51
CA ALA A 69 -3.62 18.12 12.98
C ALA A 69 -3.09 17.13 11.94
N ARG A 70 -2.56 15.98 12.38
CA ARG A 70 -2.21 14.87 11.48
C ARG A 70 -3.45 14.38 10.75
N ARG A 71 -3.28 14.08 9.48
CA ARG A 71 -4.29 13.46 8.63
C ARG A 71 -4.15 11.94 8.72
N LEU A 72 -5.20 11.26 9.14
CA LEU A 72 -5.18 9.82 9.34
C LEU A 72 -6.11 9.12 8.35
N VAL A 73 -5.71 7.95 7.90
CA VAL A 73 -6.54 7.01 7.12
C VAL A 73 -6.47 5.66 7.81
N LEU A 74 -7.63 5.10 8.16
CA LEU A 74 -7.72 3.78 8.79
C LEU A 74 -8.17 2.74 7.77
N VAL A 75 -7.37 1.69 7.56
CA VAL A 75 -7.77 0.51 6.79
C VAL A 75 -8.15 -0.59 7.76
N SER A 76 -9.43 -0.90 7.82
CA SER A 76 -9.99 -1.81 8.81
C SER A 76 -10.48 -3.09 8.18
N SER A 77 -10.03 -4.23 8.71
CA SER A 77 -10.64 -5.53 8.47
C SER A 77 -11.76 -5.80 9.49
N GLY A 78 -12.38 -6.98 9.43
CA GLY A 78 -13.30 -7.45 10.46
C GLY A 78 -14.76 -7.58 10.02
N ALA A 79 -15.14 -7.14 8.81
CA ALA A 79 -16.52 -7.22 8.32
C ALA A 79 -17.07 -8.65 8.31
N VAL A 80 -16.31 -9.63 7.81
CA VAL A 80 -16.75 -11.04 7.79
C VAL A 80 -17.01 -11.56 9.20
N ALA A 81 -16.14 -11.27 10.16
CA ALA A 81 -16.31 -11.70 11.55
C ALA A 81 -17.50 -11.01 12.22
N ALA A 82 -17.66 -9.72 12.01
CA ALA A 82 -18.81 -8.96 12.49
C ALA A 82 -20.13 -9.51 11.94
N GLY A 83 -20.17 -9.85 10.64
CA GLY A 83 -21.35 -10.42 10.00
C GLY A 83 -21.69 -11.82 10.52
N ARG A 84 -20.69 -12.67 10.72
CA ARG A 84 -20.89 -13.99 11.35
C ARG A 84 -21.49 -13.86 12.75
N ALA A 85 -20.91 -13.00 13.57
CA ALA A 85 -21.39 -12.76 14.92
C ALA A 85 -22.83 -12.21 14.93
N ALA A 86 -23.14 -11.25 14.05
CA ALA A 86 -24.48 -10.67 13.91
C ALA A 86 -25.52 -11.68 13.42
N LEU A 87 -25.14 -12.61 12.56
CA LEU A 87 -26.04 -13.69 12.08
C LEU A 87 -26.22 -14.74 13.18
N SER A 88 -25.15 -15.17 13.83
CA SER A 88 -25.18 -16.14 14.91
C SER A 88 -26.06 -15.67 16.09
N SER A 89 -25.96 -14.40 16.48
CA SER A 89 -26.79 -13.82 17.55
C SER A 89 -28.29 -13.79 17.23
N ARG A 90 -28.65 -13.93 15.93
CA ARG A 90 -30.04 -14.02 15.46
C ARG A 90 -30.47 -15.46 15.16
N GLY A 91 -29.69 -16.46 15.59
CA GLY A 91 -30.00 -17.87 15.39
C GLY A 91 -29.65 -18.43 13.99
N HIS A 92 -28.90 -17.67 13.16
CA HIS A 92 -28.45 -18.14 11.86
C HIS A 92 -27.01 -18.68 11.98
N ALA A 93 -26.85 -20.00 12.04
CA ALA A 93 -25.54 -20.64 11.91
C ALA A 93 -25.06 -20.53 10.46
N VAL A 94 -23.97 -19.78 10.23
CA VAL A 94 -23.45 -19.53 8.88
C VAL A 94 -22.03 -20.10 8.76
N GLU A 95 -21.87 -21.04 7.86
CA GLU A 95 -20.54 -21.49 7.42
C GLU A 95 -20.02 -20.54 6.33
N THR A 96 -18.84 -19.96 6.56
CA THR A 96 -18.19 -19.03 5.62
C THR A 96 -17.01 -19.67 4.89
N THR A 97 -17.15 -20.93 4.50
CA THR A 97 -16.11 -21.70 3.81
C THR A 97 -15.99 -21.34 2.33
N GLY A 98 -17.11 -20.94 1.68
CA GLY A 98 -17.13 -20.51 0.28
C GLY A 98 -16.98 -19.00 0.11
N LEU A 99 -16.60 -18.57 -1.11
CA LEU A 99 -16.44 -17.17 -1.45
C LEU A 99 -17.75 -16.39 -1.25
N ALA A 100 -18.84 -16.84 -1.85
CA ALA A 100 -20.14 -16.15 -1.78
C ALA A 100 -20.65 -16.05 -0.33
N ALA A 101 -20.42 -17.08 0.50
CA ALA A 101 -20.80 -17.05 1.91
C ALA A 101 -19.96 -16.02 2.70
N ARG A 102 -18.66 -15.91 2.41
CA ARG A 102 -17.81 -14.85 3.00
C ARG A 102 -18.22 -13.47 2.58
N GLN A 103 -18.51 -13.27 1.28
CA GLN A 103 -19.01 -11.98 0.75
C GLN A 103 -20.36 -11.59 1.38
N ALA A 104 -21.29 -12.53 1.50
CA ALA A 104 -22.57 -12.30 2.17
C ALA A 104 -22.38 -11.95 3.65
N ALA A 105 -21.52 -12.67 4.37
CA ALA A 105 -21.20 -12.32 5.76
C ALA A 105 -20.54 -10.95 5.88
N ALA A 106 -19.62 -10.60 4.95
CA ALA A 106 -19.01 -9.26 4.91
C ALA A 106 -20.07 -8.17 4.68
N ALA A 107 -21.03 -8.40 3.76
CA ALA A 107 -22.11 -7.46 3.51
C ALA A 107 -22.98 -7.20 4.74
N VAL A 108 -23.30 -8.23 5.53
CA VAL A 108 -24.02 -8.09 6.81
C VAL A 108 -23.17 -7.36 7.84
N GLY A 109 -21.88 -7.68 7.92
CA GLY A 109 -21.00 -7.18 8.95
C GLY A 109 -20.41 -5.80 8.69
N GLN A 110 -20.37 -5.34 7.44
CA GLN A 110 -19.77 -4.04 7.13
C GLN A 110 -20.50 -2.89 7.83
N GLY A 111 -21.82 -2.92 7.87
CA GLY A 111 -22.62 -1.94 8.63
C GLY A 111 -22.33 -1.98 10.12
N GLN A 112 -22.19 -3.19 10.71
CA GLN A 112 -21.84 -3.37 12.13
C GLN A 112 -20.43 -2.85 12.44
N LEU A 113 -19.48 -3.13 11.56
CA LEU A 113 -18.09 -2.63 11.69
C LEU A 113 -18.05 -1.10 11.70
N MET A 114 -18.78 -0.46 10.76
CA MET A 114 -18.82 1.01 10.71
C MET A 114 -19.51 1.62 11.92
N GLN A 115 -20.63 1.05 12.36
CA GLN A 115 -21.31 1.51 13.58
C GLN A 115 -20.40 1.39 14.82
N ALA A 116 -19.65 0.30 14.93
CA ALA A 116 -18.70 0.11 16.04
C ALA A 116 -17.59 1.17 16.01
N TRP A 117 -16.98 1.43 14.86
CA TRP A 117 -15.97 2.47 14.71
C TRP A 117 -16.52 3.86 14.95
N ASP A 118 -17.67 4.20 14.37
CA ASP A 118 -18.29 5.51 14.56
C ASP A 118 -18.59 5.80 16.02
N LYS A 119 -19.14 4.81 16.72
CA LYS A 119 -19.44 4.91 18.17
C LYS A 119 -18.18 5.22 18.99
N VAL A 120 -17.07 4.53 18.76
CA VAL A 120 -15.85 4.75 19.56
C VAL A 120 -15.14 6.05 19.19
N PHE A 121 -15.17 6.48 17.92
CA PHE A 121 -14.59 7.75 17.50
C PHE A 121 -15.44 8.97 17.90
N LEU A 122 -16.75 8.79 18.06
CA LEU A 122 -17.65 9.85 18.56
C LEU A 122 -17.21 10.36 19.95
N ALA A 123 -16.74 9.45 20.84
CA ALA A 123 -16.21 9.82 22.16
C ALA A 123 -15.00 10.77 22.07
N HIS A 124 -14.29 10.76 20.94
CA HIS A 124 -13.14 11.62 20.68
C HIS A 124 -13.46 12.81 19.74
N ARG A 125 -14.74 13.06 19.43
CA ARG A 125 -15.20 14.11 18.50
C ARG A 125 -14.51 14.02 17.13
N MET A 126 -14.26 12.82 16.69
CA MET A 126 -13.58 12.53 15.42
C MET A 126 -14.59 11.96 14.42
N PRO A 127 -15.03 12.75 13.43
CA PRO A 127 -15.98 12.28 12.43
C PRO A 127 -15.33 11.21 11.55
N THR A 128 -16.10 10.20 11.17
CA THR A 128 -15.65 9.09 10.32
C THR A 128 -16.39 9.08 8.99
N ALA A 129 -15.76 8.51 7.96
CA ALA A 129 -16.39 8.27 6.67
C ALA A 129 -16.08 6.85 6.19
N GLN A 130 -17.11 6.10 5.79
CA GLN A 130 -16.93 4.81 5.15
C GLN A 130 -16.46 4.98 3.72
N VAL A 131 -15.37 4.27 3.36
CA VAL A 131 -14.88 4.18 1.99
C VAL A 131 -14.69 2.71 1.63
N LEU A 132 -15.45 2.21 0.66
CA LEU A 132 -15.31 0.85 0.16
C LEU A 132 -14.65 0.90 -1.23
N LEU A 133 -13.55 0.19 -1.37
CA LEU A 133 -12.78 0.13 -2.61
C LEU A 133 -12.45 -1.31 -2.96
N THR A 134 -12.36 -1.58 -4.24
CA THR A 134 -11.72 -2.78 -4.75
C THR A 134 -10.33 -2.46 -5.30
N ARG A 135 -9.51 -3.48 -5.50
CA ARG A 135 -8.24 -3.32 -6.20
C ARG A 135 -8.42 -2.72 -7.60
N ASP A 136 -9.51 -3.08 -8.29
CA ASP A 136 -9.81 -2.59 -9.63
C ASP A 136 -10.16 -1.10 -9.66
N ASP A 137 -10.77 -0.58 -8.59
CA ASP A 137 -11.01 0.87 -8.46
C ASP A 137 -9.72 1.67 -8.41
N LEU A 138 -8.67 1.10 -7.79
CA LEU A 138 -7.35 1.73 -7.72
C LEU A 138 -6.48 1.48 -8.95
N ARG A 139 -6.80 0.45 -9.77
CA ARG A 139 -6.13 0.16 -11.04
C ARG A 139 -6.57 1.09 -12.16
N ALA A 140 -7.86 1.37 -12.25
CA ALA A 140 -8.41 2.25 -13.27
C ALA A 140 -8.04 3.71 -12.99
N ARG A 141 -7.24 4.34 -13.88
CA ARG A 141 -6.72 5.70 -13.69
C ARG A 141 -7.79 6.72 -13.29
N GLN A 142 -8.95 6.70 -13.97
CA GLN A 142 -10.03 7.65 -13.68
C GLN A 142 -10.62 7.44 -12.28
N ARG A 143 -10.85 6.18 -11.89
CA ARG A 143 -11.34 5.84 -10.55
C ARG A 143 -10.32 6.19 -9.48
N PHE A 144 -9.04 5.92 -9.72
CA PHE A 144 -7.94 6.32 -8.84
C PHE A 144 -7.91 7.82 -8.59
N LEU A 145 -8.02 8.65 -9.66
CA LEU A 145 -8.03 10.10 -9.53
C LEU A 145 -9.27 10.61 -8.76
N ASN A 146 -10.44 10.02 -9.02
CA ASN A 146 -11.65 10.36 -8.29
C ASN A 146 -11.52 9.99 -6.80
N ALA A 147 -11.05 8.77 -6.49
CA ALA A 147 -10.78 8.37 -5.10
C ALA A 147 -9.78 9.32 -4.43
N ARG A 148 -8.66 9.65 -5.09
CA ARG A 148 -7.66 10.59 -4.56
C ARG A 148 -8.28 11.95 -4.20
N ASN A 149 -9.12 12.50 -5.05
CA ASN A 149 -9.78 13.77 -4.79
C ASN A 149 -10.75 13.67 -3.60
N THR A 150 -11.53 12.59 -3.53
CA THR A 150 -12.42 12.33 -2.38
C THR A 150 -11.64 12.21 -1.06
N PHE A 151 -10.51 11.48 -1.05
CA PHE A 151 -9.67 11.40 0.15
C PHE A 151 -9.07 12.75 0.52
N ALA A 152 -8.66 13.56 -0.45
CA ALA A 152 -8.14 14.89 -0.19
C ALA A 152 -9.17 15.77 0.52
N GLU A 153 -10.43 15.80 0.05
CA GLU A 153 -11.53 16.51 0.68
C GLU A 153 -11.84 16.01 2.08
N LEU A 154 -11.98 14.68 2.28
CA LEU A 154 -12.24 14.12 3.61
C LEU A 154 -11.14 14.50 4.60
N LEU A 155 -9.88 14.41 4.20
CA LEU A 155 -8.75 14.75 5.04
C LEU A 155 -8.67 16.26 5.33
N GLU A 156 -9.06 17.11 4.38
CA GLU A 156 -9.16 18.56 4.57
C GLU A 156 -10.28 18.93 5.54
N TRP A 157 -11.42 18.25 5.48
CA TRP A 157 -12.52 18.41 6.45
C TRP A 157 -12.19 17.84 7.84
N GLY A 158 -11.03 17.22 8.00
CA GLY A 158 -10.64 16.58 9.25
C GLY A 158 -11.43 15.31 9.58
N VAL A 159 -12.06 14.70 8.58
CA VAL A 159 -12.77 13.43 8.69
C VAL A 159 -11.78 12.27 8.58
N LEU A 160 -11.96 11.22 9.40
CA LEU A 160 -11.20 9.98 9.31
C LEU A 160 -11.84 9.04 8.29
N PRO A 161 -11.22 8.81 7.11
CA PRO A 161 -11.67 7.76 6.22
C PRO A 161 -11.39 6.39 6.85
N ILE A 162 -12.42 5.56 6.99
CA ILE A 162 -12.32 4.15 7.37
C ILE A 162 -12.55 3.32 6.11
N VAL A 163 -11.46 2.73 5.64
CA VAL A 163 -11.41 2.02 4.36
C VAL A 163 -11.49 0.52 4.60
N ASN A 164 -12.28 -0.17 3.81
CA ASN A 164 -12.29 -1.62 3.73
C ASN A 164 -12.42 -2.05 2.27
N GLU A 165 -12.07 -3.29 1.97
CA GLU A 165 -12.38 -3.86 0.67
C GLU A 165 -13.89 -3.97 0.49
N ASN A 166 -14.36 -3.71 -0.73
CA ASN A 166 -15.74 -4.01 -1.12
C ASN A 166 -15.87 -5.50 -1.45
N ASP A 167 -15.93 -6.30 -0.40
CA ASP A 167 -15.99 -7.77 -0.50
C ASP A 167 -17.12 -8.25 -1.41
N THR A 168 -18.24 -7.52 -1.48
CA THR A 168 -19.45 -7.93 -2.22
C THR A 168 -19.22 -8.07 -3.72
N VAL A 169 -18.31 -7.27 -4.27
CA VAL A 169 -18.01 -7.22 -5.71
C VAL A 169 -16.56 -7.59 -6.03
N SER A 170 -15.78 -7.92 -5.01
CA SER A 170 -14.36 -8.30 -5.18
C SER A 170 -14.26 -9.69 -5.78
N ILE A 171 -13.53 -9.83 -6.89
CA ILE A 171 -13.28 -11.10 -7.57
C ILE A 171 -12.03 -11.73 -6.94
N SER A 172 -12.21 -12.75 -6.11
CA SER A 172 -11.13 -13.33 -5.29
C SER A 172 -10.23 -14.33 -6.02
N GLU A 173 -9.84 -14.09 -7.24
CA GLU A 173 -8.79 -14.91 -7.89
C GLU A 173 -7.39 -14.67 -7.27
N LEU A 174 -7.21 -13.59 -6.52
CA LEU A 174 -5.96 -13.22 -5.86
C LEU A 174 -6.09 -13.31 -4.33
N LYS A 175 -5.82 -14.48 -3.79
CA LYS A 175 -5.88 -14.86 -2.36
C LYS A 175 -4.85 -14.18 -1.45
N PHE A 176 -4.42 -12.95 -1.71
CA PHE A 176 -3.33 -12.33 -0.96
C PHE A 176 -3.81 -11.09 -0.19
N GLY A 177 -4.05 -11.24 1.11
CA GLY A 177 -4.05 -10.17 2.11
C GLY A 177 -4.71 -8.87 1.65
N ASP A 178 -5.98 -8.92 1.25
CA ASP A 178 -6.65 -7.87 0.51
C ASP A 178 -6.47 -6.47 1.13
N ASN A 179 -6.67 -6.34 2.44
CA ASN A 179 -6.49 -5.06 3.13
C ASN A 179 -5.02 -4.65 3.35
N ASP A 180 -4.03 -5.56 3.36
CA ASP A 180 -2.61 -5.20 3.37
C ASP A 180 -2.21 -4.59 2.01
N CYS A 181 -2.66 -5.23 0.92
CA CYS A 181 -2.48 -4.71 -0.43
C CYS A 181 -3.16 -3.35 -0.60
N LEU A 182 -4.45 -3.26 -0.23
CA LEU A 182 -5.23 -2.03 -0.29
C LEU A 182 -4.55 -0.89 0.48
N ALA A 183 -4.07 -1.15 1.70
CA ALA A 183 -3.36 -0.17 2.51
C ALA A 183 -2.10 0.35 1.80
N SER A 184 -1.30 -0.52 1.19
CA SER A 184 -0.10 -0.11 0.44
C SER A 184 -0.43 0.80 -0.76
N LEU A 185 -1.54 0.56 -1.45
CA LEU A 185 -2.00 1.41 -2.53
C LEU A 185 -2.52 2.77 -2.02
N LEU A 186 -3.18 2.77 -0.84
CA LEU A 186 -3.64 4.00 -0.18
C LEU A 186 -2.48 4.86 0.31
N VAL A 187 -1.36 4.28 0.73
CA VAL A 187 -0.12 5.03 1.05
C VAL A 187 0.29 5.92 -0.13
N ASN A 188 0.22 5.40 -1.35
CA ASN A 188 0.51 6.19 -2.55
C ASN A 188 -0.61 7.20 -2.86
N LEU A 189 -1.87 6.77 -2.81
CA LEU A 189 -3.04 7.58 -3.17
C LEU A 189 -3.17 8.81 -2.29
N THR A 190 -2.98 8.67 -0.98
CA THR A 190 -3.14 9.75 0.01
C THR A 190 -1.90 10.60 0.20
N GLY A 191 -0.77 10.19 -0.40
CA GLY A 191 0.50 10.87 -0.20
C GLY A 191 1.08 10.64 1.21
N ALA A 192 0.79 9.52 1.85
CA ALA A 192 1.21 9.26 3.23
C ALA A 192 2.73 9.34 3.43
N ASP A 193 3.12 9.78 4.63
CA ASP A 193 4.52 9.89 5.07
C ASP A 193 4.94 8.71 5.94
N LEU A 194 3.96 8.01 6.52
CA LEU A 194 4.15 6.85 7.40
C LEU A 194 3.03 5.82 7.16
N PHE A 195 3.42 4.56 7.14
CA PHE A 195 2.50 3.44 7.16
C PHE A 195 2.64 2.68 8.49
N ILE A 196 1.55 2.52 9.25
CA ILE A 196 1.50 1.70 10.46
C ILE A 196 0.67 0.46 10.19
N ASN A 197 1.25 -0.73 10.36
CA ASN A 197 0.57 -2.00 10.16
C ASN A 197 0.41 -2.73 11.49
N LEU A 198 -0.80 -2.77 12.02
CA LEU A 198 -1.14 -3.44 13.27
C LEU A 198 -1.42 -4.94 13.02
N THR A 199 -0.69 -5.79 13.72
CA THR A 199 -0.74 -7.24 13.59
C THR A 199 -0.98 -7.93 14.93
N SER A 200 -1.35 -9.20 14.92
CA SER A 200 -1.42 -10.05 16.12
C SER A 200 -0.03 -10.55 16.58
N ALA A 201 0.99 -10.46 15.71
CA ALA A 201 2.36 -10.82 16.05
C ALA A 201 3.08 -9.66 16.73
N SER A 202 4.11 -9.94 17.53
CA SER A 202 4.91 -8.93 18.23
C SER A 202 5.81 -8.11 17.29
N GLY A 203 6.04 -8.56 16.06
CA GLY A 203 6.87 -7.95 15.04
C GLY A 203 7.20 -8.97 13.96
N VAL A 204 8.17 -8.66 13.10
CA VAL A 204 8.71 -9.58 12.09
C VAL A 204 9.78 -10.45 12.74
N LEU A 205 9.63 -11.75 12.63
CA LEU A 205 10.64 -12.70 13.14
C LEU A 205 11.76 -12.89 12.12
N ALA A 206 12.98 -13.15 12.59
CA ALA A 206 14.15 -13.38 11.75
C ALA A 206 14.11 -14.70 10.97
N ALA A 207 13.17 -15.60 11.28
CA ALA A 207 12.95 -16.86 10.60
C ALA A 207 11.48 -17.29 10.72
N ASP A 208 11.09 -18.28 9.91
CA ASP A 208 9.78 -18.90 9.97
C ASP A 208 9.51 -19.49 11.37
N PRO A 209 8.47 -19.03 12.10
CA PRO A 209 8.16 -19.48 13.45
C PRO A 209 7.78 -20.98 13.52
N GLN A 210 7.35 -21.59 12.42
CA GLN A 210 7.07 -23.01 12.37
C GLN A 210 8.35 -23.83 12.38
N LYS A 211 9.44 -23.31 11.81
CA LYS A 211 10.75 -23.96 11.77
C LYS A 211 11.64 -23.56 12.95
N ASN A 212 11.50 -22.31 13.42
CA ASN A 212 12.26 -21.79 14.54
C ASN A 212 11.35 -20.95 15.47
N PRO A 213 10.67 -21.58 16.45
CA PRO A 213 9.79 -20.89 17.40
C PRO A 213 10.51 -19.84 18.28
N GLN A 214 11.84 -19.93 18.38
CA GLN A 214 12.68 -19.03 19.17
C GLN A 214 13.33 -17.93 18.30
N ALA A 215 12.89 -17.77 17.05
CA ALA A 215 13.43 -16.73 16.18
C ALA A 215 13.25 -15.33 16.84
N PRO A 216 14.30 -14.50 16.91
CA PRO A 216 14.19 -13.16 17.47
C PRO A 216 13.35 -12.26 16.57
N ILE A 217 12.75 -11.23 17.17
CA ILE A 217 12.08 -10.17 16.43
C ILE A 217 13.16 -9.28 15.79
N LEU A 218 12.95 -8.91 14.54
CA LEU A 218 13.76 -7.92 13.85
C LEU A 218 13.32 -6.51 14.28
N ASP A 219 14.20 -5.76 14.93
CA ASP A 219 13.91 -4.38 15.32
C ASP A 219 13.72 -3.48 14.10
N HIS A 220 14.52 -3.74 13.04
CA HIS A 220 14.40 -3.03 11.77
C HIS A 220 14.75 -3.91 10.57
N ILE A 221 14.33 -3.47 9.40
CA ILE A 221 14.64 -4.06 8.09
C ILE A 221 15.15 -2.92 7.20
N ASP A 222 16.44 -2.96 6.88
CA ASP A 222 17.11 -1.93 6.07
C ASP A 222 16.65 -1.92 4.61
N ASP A 223 16.47 -3.11 4.05
CA ASP A 223 16.03 -3.30 2.66
C ASP A 223 15.10 -4.51 2.56
N VAL A 224 13.82 -4.20 2.56
CA VAL A 224 12.78 -5.23 2.46
C VAL A 224 12.73 -5.88 1.06
N ALA A 225 13.32 -5.25 0.04
CA ALA A 225 13.39 -5.83 -1.30
C ALA A 225 14.42 -6.96 -1.38
N ALA A 226 15.48 -6.90 -0.57
CA ALA A 226 16.52 -7.92 -0.48
C ALA A 226 16.08 -9.18 0.30
N LEU A 227 14.94 -9.15 1.00
CA LEU A 227 14.48 -10.29 1.78
C LEU A 227 13.80 -11.34 0.89
N ASP A 228 14.18 -12.61 1.08
CA ASP A 228 13.38 -13.75 0.59
C ASP A 228 12.17 -13.97 1.50
N LEU A 229 11.06 -13.32 1.13
CA LEU A 229 9.81 -13.40 1.89
C LEU A 229 9.24 -14.82 1.94
N GLY A 230 9.55 -15.67 0.96
CA GLY A 230 9.12 -17.06 0.92
C GLY A 230 9.80 -17.89 2.01
N GLN A 231 11.09 -17.70 2.21
CA GLN A 231 11.87 -18.37 3.26
C GLN A 231 11.50 -17.85 4.65
N LEU A 232 11.36 -16.51 4.78
CA LEU A 232 11.08 -15.86 6.07
C LEU A 232 9.69 -16.21 6.61
N CYS A 233 8.70 -16.37 5.74
CA CYS A 233 7.29 -16.56 6.11
C CYS A 233 6.77 -17.99 5.89
N GLY A 234 7.62 -18.98 5.66
CA GLY A 234 7.22 -20.40 5.62
C GLY A 234 6.68 -20.90 4.29
N GLY A 235 7.05 -20.29 3.16
CA GLY A 235 6.73 -20.78 1.81
C GLY A 235 5.28 -20.51 1.37
N LYS A 236 4.95 -20.97 0.14
CA LYS A 236 3.64 -20.72 -0.50
C LYS A 236 2.44 -21.39 0.18
N THR A 237 2.65 -22.34 1.06
CA THR A 237 1.59 -23.10 1.76
C THR A 237 0.98 -22.35 2.94
N SER A 238 1.66 -21.34 3.50
CA SER A 238 1.12 -20.45 4.54
C SER A 238 0.37 -19.25 3.96
N VAL A 239 -0.10 -19.33 2.74
CA VAL A 239 -0.95 -18.32 2.07
C VAL A 239 -2.36 -18.34 2.70
N GLY A 240 -2.39 -18.13 4.02
CA GLY A 240 -3.57 -17.71 4.74
C GLY A 240 -3.79 -16.21 4.48
N THR A 241 -5.03 -15.83 4.31
CA THR A 241 -5.45 -14.44 4.19
C THR A 241 -4.87 -13.61 5.34
N GLY A 242 -3.90 -12.72 5.08
CA GLY A 242 -3.40 -11.74 6.04
C GLY A 242 -2.20 -12.13 6.91
N GLY A 243 -1.34 -13.06 6.51
CA GLY A 243 -0.10 -13.43 7.21
C GLY A 243 1.01 -12.37 7.16
N MET A 244 2.17 -12.64 7.78
CA MET A 244 3.32 -11.74 7.78
C MET A 244 3.82 -11.47 6.35
N TYR A 245 3.71 -12.44 5.44
CA TYR A 245 4.06 -12.30 4.03
C TYR A 245 3.33 -11.11 3.36
N SER A 246 2.01 -11.00 3.52
CA SER A 246 1.24 -9.90 2.93
C SER A 246 1.63 -8.54 3.52
N LYS A 247 1.96 -8.48 4.81
CA LYS A 247 2.40 -7.26 5.50
C LYS A 247 3.77 -6.79 5.01
N LEU A 248 4.71 -7.71 4.84
CA LEU A 248 6.03 -7.41 4.29
C LEU A 248 5.94 -7.00 2.80
N LEU A 249 5.04 -7.61 2.03
CA LEU A 249 4.79 -7.20 0.66
C LEU A 249 4.19 -5.77 0.60
N ALA A 250 3.27 -5.44 1.52
CA ALA A 250 2.73 -4.08 1.63
C ALA A 250 3.81 -3.08 2.07
N ALA A 251 4.65 -3.45 3.04
CA ALA A 251 5.78 -2.64 3.47
C ALA A 251 6.82 -2.42 2.34
N ARG A 252 7.11 -3.46 1.53
CA ARG A 252 7.97 -3.35 0.34
C ARG A 252 7.44 -2.31 -0.64
N ARG A 253 6.13 -2.32 -0.93
CA ARG A 253 5.50 -1.33 -1.81
C ARG A 253 5.57 0.09 -1.25
N ALA A 254 5.33 0.26 0.05
CA ALA A 254 5.48 1.55 0.71
C ALA A 254 6.95 2.04 0.67
N ALA A 255 7.90 1.17 0.98
CA ALA A 255 9.33 1.49 0.94
C ALA A 255 9.78 1.95 -0.45
N GLN A 256 9.29 1.34 -1.52
CA GLN A 256 9.65 1.72 -2.90
C GLN A 256 9.26 3.15 -3.28
N ILE A 257 8.27 3.75 -2.63
CA ILE A 257 7.90 5.17 -2.82
C ILE A 257 8.48 6.07 -1.71
N GLY A 258 9.45 5.57 -0.96
CA GLY A 258 10.13 6.33 0.09
C GLY A 258 9.32 6.46 1.39
N VAL A 259 8.34 5.58 1.63
CA VAL A 259 7.52 5.61 2.85
C VAL A 259 7.91 4.45 3.76
N PRO A 260 8.39 4.73 4.97
CA PRO A 260 8.69 3.69 5.95
C PRO A 260 7.42 3.06 6.51
N THR A 261 7.57 1.83 7.01
CA THR A 261 6.48 1.10 7.66
C THR A 261 6.85 0.73 9.09
N LEU A 262 5.94 0.97 10.03
CA LEU A 262 6.04 0.53 11.42
C LEU A 262 5.05 -0.63 11.65
N ILE A 263 5.56 -1.83 11.92
CA ILE A 263 4.76 -3.03 12.21
C ILE A 263 4.70 -3.19 13.72
N LEU A 264 3.49 -3.18 14.30
CA LEU A 264 3.26 -3.20 15.74
C LEU A 264 2.24 -4.27 16.17
N PRO A 265 2.36 -4.83 17.40
CA PRO A 265 1.35 -5.72 17.99
C PRO A 265 0.08 -4.94 18.35
N GLY A 266 -0.94 -5.01 17.50
CA GLY A 266 -2.14 -4.17 17.62
C GLY A 266 -3.04 -4.44 18.83
N ARG A 267 -2.87 -5.57 19.52
CA ARG A 267 -3.58 -5.89 20.78
C ARG A 267 -2.89 -5.34 22.02
N GLU A 268 -1.63 -4.94 21.91
CA GLU A 268 -0.88 -4.35 23.00
C GLU A 268 -1.48 -3.00 23.39
N PRO A 269 -1.77 -2.75 24.68
CA PRO A 269 -2.36 -1.49 25.12
C PRO A 269 -1.50 -0.28 24.73
N HIS A 270 -2.12 0.73 24.15
CA HIS A 270 -1.51 2.00 23.78
C HIS A 270 -0.24 1.88 22.91
N VAL A 271 -0.11 0.80 22.12
CA VAL A 271 1.13 0.47 21.40
C VAL A 271 1.59 1.57 20.44
N ILE A 272 0.68 2.26 19.75
CA ILE A 272 1.03 3.36 18.85
C ILE A 272 1.60 4.53 19.65
N THR A 273 0.87 5.01 20.64
CA THR A 273 1.30 6.15 21.48
C THR A 273 2.62 5.85 22.19
N ARG A 274 2.76 4.63 22.74
CA ARG A 274 4.00 4.19 23.40
C ARG A 274 5.18 4.08 22.44
N ALA A 275 4.95 3.68 21.18
CA ALA A 275 6.00 3.65 20.14
C ALA A 275 6.45 5.07 19.74
N PHE A 276 5.55 6.04 19.73
CA PHE A 276 5.87 7.44 19.51
C PHE A 276 6.61 8.03 20.73
N ALA A 277 6.20 7.66 21.95
CA ALA A 277 6.88 8.05 23.18
C ALA A 277 8.33 7.52 23.25
N ALA A 278 8.58 6.30 22.77
CA ALA A 278 9.93 5.73 22.70
C ALA A 278 10.90 6.54 21.80
N CYS A 279 10.34 7.37 20.90
CA CYS A 279 11.10 8.27 20.03
C CYS A 279 11.08 9.73 20.51
N GLY A 280 10.58 10.00 21.71
CA GLY A 280 10.53 11.36 22.29
C GLY A 280 9.52 12.29 21.62
N VAL A 281 8.53 11.75 20.90
CA VAL A 281 7.51 12.56 20.20
C VAL A 281 6.38 13.00 21.15
N CYS A 282 6.11 12.21 22.16
CA CYS A 282 5.12 12.49 23.22
C CYS A 282 5.48 11.74 24.49
N ASP A 283 4.76 12.01 25.58
CA ASP A 283 4.86 11.21 26.79
C ASP A 283 4.12 9.88 26.63
N ALA A 284 4.60 8.86 27.33
CA ALA A 284 3.88 7.60 27.43
C ALA A 284 2.60 7.80 28.26
N PRO A 285 1.50 7.10 27.93
CA PRO A 285 0.28 7.16 28.72
C PRO A 285 0.52 6.78 30.19
N ALA A 286 -0.25 7.37 31.11
CA ALA A 286 -0.12 7.11 32.55
C ALA A 286 -0.13 5.60 32.86
N GLY A 287 0.83 5.15 33.65
CA GLY A 287 0.99 3.74 34.02
C GLY A 287 1.63 2.85 32.95
N HIS A 288 2.08 3.42 31.81
CA HIS A 288 2.73 2.69 30.75
C HIS A 288 4.15 3.21 30.47
N THR A 289 5.05 2.31 30.08
CA THR A 289 6.40 2.64 29.59
C THR A 289 6.43 2.82 28.06
N PRO A 290 7.36 3.58 27.52
CA PRO A 290 7.62 3.61 26.08
C PRO A 290 7.77 2.20 25.50
N PHE A 291 7.28 1.99 24.28
CA PHE A 291 7.34 0.69 23.60
C PHE A 291 8.42 0.73 22.50
N THR A 292 9.50 -0.01 22.70
CA THR A 292 10.64 -0.09 21.77
C THR A 292 10.53 -1.25 20.80
N GLY A 293 9.58 -2.18 21.01
CA GLY A 293 9.37 -3.36 20.14
C GLY A 293 8.70 -3.06 18.81
N GLY A 294 8.28 -4.13 18.14
CA GLY A 294 7.79 -4.07 16.76
C GLY A 294 8.94 -4.06 15.75
N THR A 295 8.64 -3.80 14.48
CA THR A 295 9.63 -3.78 13.40
C THR A 295 9.51 -2.49 12.60
N TRP A 296 10.61 -1.77 12.47
CA TRP A 296 10.74 -0.63 11.55
C TRP A 296 11.23 -1.11 10.18
N VAL A 297 10.47 -0.88 9.12
CA VAL A 297 10.91 -1.14 7.75
C VAL A 297 11.33 0.17 7.11
N CYS A 298 12.62 0.29 6.82
CA CYS A 298 13.20 1.49 6.22
C CYS A 298 12.65 1.74 4.81
N PRO A 299 12.53 3.01 4.39
CA PRO A 299 12.22 3.34 3.01
C PRO A 299 13.37 2.91 2.07
N ALA A 300 13.05 2.63 0.80
CA ALA A 300 14.07 2.29 -0.17
C ALA A 300 15.02 3.48 -0.41
N ARG A 301 16.32 3.20 -0.56
CA ARG A 301 17.34 4.23 -0.81
C ARG A 301 17.09 5.04 -2.09
N HIS A 302 16.51 4.40 -3.09
CA HIS A 302 16.14 4.99 -4.37
C HIS A 302 14.65 4.82 -4.58
N ALA A 303 13.89 5.77 -4.05
CA ALA A 303 12.45 5.75 -4.19
C ALA A 303 12.03 6.04 -5.63
N ILE A 304 11.06 5.26 -6.13
CA ILE A 304 10.41 5.57 -7.40
C ILE A 304 9.45 6.75 -7.22
N PRO A 305 9.32 7.65 -8.21
CA PRO A 305 8.32 8.70 -8.15
C PRO A 305 6.91 8.12 -7.97
N ARG A 306 6.11 8.67 -7.06
CA ARG A 306 4.75 8.20 -6.75
C ARG A 306 3.86 8.04 -7.99
N ARG A 307 4.01 8.90 -9.00
CA ARG A 307 3.31 8.78 -10.29
C ARG A 307 3.65 7.49 -11.04
N LYS A 308 4.89 6.96 -10.90
CA LYS A 308 5.35 5.72 -11.52
C LYS A 308 4.92 4.48 -10.74
N PHE A 309 4.60 4.61 -9.46
CA PHE A 309 4.09 3.52 -8.63
C PHE A 309 2.81 2.91 -9.22
N TRP A 310 1.96 3.75 -9.81
CA TRP A 310 0.75 3.28 -10.48
C TRP A 310 1.09 2.31 -11.64
N LEU A 311 2.16 2.56 -12.38
CA LEU A 311 2.62 1.66 -13.45
C LEU A 311 3.03 0.29 -12.93
N ALA A 312 3.63 0.23 -11.74
CA ALA A 312 4.13 -1.01 -11.15
C ALA A 312 3.03 -1.92 -10.60
N TYR A 313 2.00 -1.34 -9.98
CA TYR A 313 1.12 -2.10 -9.09
C TYR A 313 -0.37 -2.05 -9.43
N GLN A 314 -0.78 -1.21 -10.35
CA GLN A 314 -2.19 -0.94 -10.56
C GLN A 314 -2.75 -1.45 -11.89
N SER A 315 -1.93 -1.87 -12.84
CA SER A 315 -2.42 -2.35 -14.13
C SER A 315 -1.69 -3.61 -14.58
N ASP A 316 -2.42 -4.55 -15.16
CA ASP A 316 -1.81 -5.65 -15.88
C ASP A 316 -1.47 -5.18 -17.31
N PRO A 317 -0.28 -5.49 -17.85
CA PRO A 317 0.07 -5.12 -19.21
C PRO A 317 -0.88 -5.72 -20.23
N ALA A 318 -1.42 -4.88 -21.12
CA ALA A 318 -2.32 -5.30 -22.21
C ALA A 318 -1.60 -5.98 -23.37
N GLY A 319 -0.25 -5.93 -23.37
CA GLY A 319 0.61 -6.54 -24.37
C GLY A 319 2.07 -6.38 -24.03
N SER A 320 2.94 -6.78 -24.96
CA SER A 320 4.39 -6.70 -24.80
C SER A 320 5.05 -6.06 -26.01
N VAL A 321 6.14 -5.34 -25.75
CA VAL A 321 7.01 -4.72 -26.76
C VAL A 321 8.42 -5.27 -26.56
N HIS A 322 8.95 -5.92 -27.59
CA HIS A 322 10.30 -6.51 -27.58
C HIS A 322 11.31 -5.51 -28.14
N VAL A 323 12.40 -5.31 -27.40
CA VAL A 323 13.41 -4.32 -27.75
C VAL A 323 14.76 -4.96 -28.03
N ASP A 324 15.53 -4.33 -28.93
CA ASP A 324 16.90 -4.75 -29.25
C ASP A 324 17.89 -4.40 -28.09
N ALA A 325 19.13 -4.91 -28.22
CA ALA A 325 20.17 -4.68 -27.23
C ALA A 325 20.55 -3.19 -27.07
N GLY A 326 20.47 -2.41 -28.15
CA GLY A 326 20.76 -0.97 -28.13
C GLY A 326 19.74 -0.20 -27.33
N ALA A 327 18.44 -0.49 -27.56
CA ALA A 327 17.34 0.09 -26.81
C ALA A 327 17.36 -0.36 -25.36
N ALA A 328 17.54 -1.66 -25.09
CA ALA A 328 17.65 -2.17 -23.72
C ALA A 328 18.77 -1.47 -22.94
N LYS A 329 19.95 -1.33 -23.51
CA LYS A 329 21.09 -0.58 -22.91
C LYS A 329 20.75 0.89 -22.68
N ALA A 330 20.07 1.55 -23.62
CA ALA A 330 19.67 2.95 -23.46
C ALA A 330 18.65 3.14 -22.36
N LEU A 331 17.68 2.22 -22.21
CA LEU A 331 16.68 2.25 -21.15
C LEU A 331 17.30 1.99 -19.78
N LEU A 332 18.07 0.90 -19.64
CA LEU A 332 18.62 0.46 -18.35
C LEU A 332 19.72 1.37 -17.79
N HIS A 333 20.58 1.92 -18.66
CA HIS A 333 21.76 2.67 -18.20
C HIS A 333 21.71 4.17 -18.46
N LYS A 334 20.89 4.64 -19.41
CA LYS A 334 20.84 6.08 -19.74
C LYS A 334 19.53 6.75 -19.34
N GLY A 335 18.55 5.99 -18.83
CA GLY A 335 17.23 6.52 -18.43
C GLY A 335 16.47 7.18 -19.60
N GLY A 336 16.68 6.70 -20.84
CA GLY A 336 16.07 7.24 -22.04
C GLY A 336 14.61 6.84 -22.22
N SER A 337 13.96 7.43 -23.23
CA SER A 337 12.65 7.00 -23.74
C SER A 337 12.83 5.86 -24.74
N LEU A 338 11.83 4.97 -24.88
CA LEU A 338 11.81 3.93 -25.90
C LEU A 338 11.39 4.54 -27.26
N LEU A 339 12.25 4.43 -28.25
CA LEU A 339 12.00 4.91 -29.59
C LEU A 339 11.52 3.77 -30.52
N PRO A 340 10.78 4.07 -31.61
CA PRO A 340 10.32 3.08 -32.57
C PRO A 340 11.46 2.22 -33.15
N GLY A 341 12.62 2.82 -33.42
CA GLY A 341 13.80 2.15 -33.97
C GLY A 341 14.39 1.04 -33.12
N GLY A 342 14.11 1.06 -31.79
CA GLY A 342 14.56 0.01 -30.88
C GLY A 342 13.55 -1.12 -30.66
N VAL A 343 12.38 -1.07 -31.31
CA VAL A 343 11.31 -2.08 -31.20
C VAL A 343 11.35 -3.00 -32.42
N PHE A 344 11.37 -4.31 -32.20
CA PHE A 344 11.39 -5.28 -33.33
C PHE A 344 10.21 -6.27 -33.30
N ARG A 345 9.48 -6.40 -32.21
CA ARG A 345 8.32 -7.31 -32.09
C ARG A 345 7.29 -6.77 -31.10
N ILE A 346 6.01 -7.02 -31.36
CA ILE A 346 4.88 -6.60 -30.55
C ILE A 346 3.94 -7.77 -30.37
N GLU A 347 3.48 -7.99 -29.13
CA GLU A 347 2.51 -9.02 -28.76
C GLU A 347 1.30 -8.39 -28.07
N GLY A 348 0.13 -9.00 -28.28
CA GLY A 348 -1.13 -8.52 -27.75
C GLY A 348 -1.82 -7.47 -28.63
N SER A 349 -2.99 -7.02 -28.15
CA SER A 349 -3.77 -5.95 -28.78
C SER A 349 -4.04 -4.88 -27.73
N PHE A 350 -3.59 -3.67 -27.98
CA PHE A 350 -3.72 -2.56 -27.04
C PHE A 350 -3.93 -1.23 -27.76
N GLN A 351 -4.58 -0.31 -27.07
CA GLN A 351 -4.80 1.05 -27.55
C GLN A 351 -3.69 1.99 -27.06
N GLN A 352 -3.63 3.19 -27.62
CA GLN A 352 -2.81 4.28 -27.11
C GLN A 352 -3.11 4.52 -25.60
N GLY A 353 -2.08 4.73 -24.81
CA GLY A 353 -2.18 4.92 -23.37
C GLY A 353 -2.25 3.62 -22.55
N ALA A 354 -2.28 2.46 -23.19
CA ALA A 354 -2.26 1.18 -22.49
C ALA A 354 -0.89 0.89 -21.86
N LEU A 355 -0.91 0.20 -20.72
CA LEU A 355 0.30 -0.32 -20.11
C LEU A 355 0.79 -1.53 -20.92
N VAL A 356 2.07 -1.54 -21.29
CA VAL A 356 2.73 -2.63 -22.00
C VAL A 356 4.01 -3.06 -21.28
N ARG A 357 4.35 -4.35 -21.38
CA ARG A 357 5.60 -4.88 -20.87
C ARG A 357 6.71 -4.66 -21.87
N VAL A 358 7.88 -4.26 -21.41
CA VAL A 358 9.09 -4.14 -22.25
C VAL A 358 9.95 -5.37 -22.02
N LEU A 359 10.21 -6.12 -23.07
CA LEU A 359 10.96 -7.37 -23.02
C LEU A 359 12.27 -7.25 -23.82
N HIS A 360 13.36 -7.75 -23.26
CA HIS A 360 14.63 -7.96 -23.94
C HIS A 360 15.06 -9.42 -23.78
N GLU A 361 15.33 -10.11 -24.88
CA GLU A 361 15.70 -11.55 -24.88
C GLU A 361 14.71 -12.43 -24.08
N GLY A 362 13.42 -12.11 -24.14
CA GLY A 362 12.37 -12.84 -23.44
C GLY A 362 12.23 -12.51 -21.94
N GLN A 363 13.13 -11.70 -21.39
CA GLN A 363 13.05 -11.24 -20.01
C GLN A 363 12.39 -9.86 -19.91
N SER A 364 11.56 -9.66 -18.90
CA SER A 364 11.01 -8.32 -18.59
C SER A 364 12.13 -7.40 -18.11
N ILE A 365 12.20 -6.21 -18.69
CA ILE A 365 13.08 -5.14 -18.23
C ILE A 365 12.32 -3.94 -17.70
N GLY A 366 10.98 -3.96 -17.81
CA GLY A 366 10.13 -2.91 -17.28
C GLY A 366 8.73 -2.89 -17.89
N VAL A 367 7.94 -1.91 -17.46
CA VAL A 367 6.58 -1.63 -17.95
C VAL A 367 6.43 -0.15 -18.26
N GLY A 368 5.56 0.19 -19.22
CA GLY A 368 5.32 1.60 -19.56
C GLY A 368 4.05 1.84 -20.34
N LEU A 369 3.61 3.10 -20.39
CA LEU A 369 2.44 3.51 -21.16
C LEU A 369 2.84 3.74 -22.63
N SER A 370 2.21 3.00 -23.53
CA SER A 370 2.46 3.13 -24.96
C SER A 370 1.79 4.41 -25.51
N ASN A 371 2.56 5.22 -26.23
CA ASN A 371 2.03 6.38 -26.95
C ASN A 371 1.31 5.99 -28.26
N TYR A 372 1.33 4.72 -28.62
CA TYR A 372 0.75 4.19 -29.86
C TYR A 372 -0.17 3.01 -29.58
N SER A 373 -1.14 2.77 -30.44
CA SER A 373 -1.86 1.49 -30.51
C SER A 373 -0.93 0.39 -31.00
N ALA A 374 -1.26 -0.89 -30.72
CA ALA A 374 -0.52 -2.02 -31.25
C ALA A 374 -0.49 -2.04 -32.80
N SER A 375 -1.59 -1.57 -33.44
CA SER A 375 -1.69 -1.50 -34.90
C SER A 375 -0.76 -0.46 -35.50
N ASP A 376 -0.65 0.71 -34.90
CA ASP A 376 0.23 1.78 -35.40
C ASP A 376 1.69 1.48 -35.08
N LEU A 377 1.95 0.92 -33.90
CA LEU A 377 3.30 0.53 -33.53
C LEU A 377 3.88 -0.56 -34.45
N LYS A 378 3.04 -1.50 -34.95
CA LYS A 378 3.44 -2.49 -35.97
C LYS A 378 3.86 -1.87 -37.29
N LYS A 379 3.35 -0.70 -37.66
CA LYS A 379 3.71 0.01 -38.91
C LYS A 379 5.05 0.75 -38.79
N ILE A 380 5.43 1.16 -37.56
CA ILE A 380 6.56 2.05 -37.31
C ILE A 380 7.71 1.40 -36.55
N MET A 381 7.57 0.16 -36.07
CA MET A 381 8.64 -0.55 -35.37
C MET A 381 9.89 -0.71 -36.29
N GLY A 382 11.06 -0.49 -35.72
CA GLY A 382 12.32 -0.54 -36.41
C GLY A 382 12.67 0.72 -37.22
N LEU A 383 11.74 1.65 -37.38
CA LEU A 383 11.92 2.86 -38.19
C LEU A 383 12.58 4.00 -37.43
N LYS A 384 13.31 4.83 -38.17
CA LYS A 384 13.87 6.07 -37.65
C LYS A 384 12.80 7.16 -37.59
N ARG A 385 13.02 8.18 -36.76
CA ARG A 385 12.05 9.26 -36.47
C ARG A 385 11.49 9.93 -37.75
N HIS A 386 12.33 10.20 -38.77
CA HIS A 386 11.91 10.84 -40.02
C HIS A 386 11.04 9.92 -40.90
N GLU A 387 11.21 8.60 -40.79
CA GLU A 387 10.41 7.60 -41.50
C GLU A 387 9.03 7.43 -40.86
N VAL A 388 8.96 7.57 -39.53
CA VAL A 388 7.68 7.52 -38.79
C VAL A 388 6.76 8.67 -39.23
N ALA A 389 7.30 9.87 -39.43
CA ALA A 389 6.53 11.03 -39.88
C ALA A 389 5.89 10.80 -41.26
N ALA A 390 6.57 10.08 -42.14
CA ALA A 390 6.04 9.76 -43.48
C ALA A 390 4.84 8.78 -43.43
N ILE A 391 4.73 7.96 -42.36
CA ILE A 391 3.66 6.95 -42.22
C ILE A 391 2.48 7.48 -41.41
N LEU A 392 2.75 8.20 -40.32
CA LEU A 392 1.73 8.63 -39.32
C LEU A 392 1.42 10.14 -39.37
N GLY A 393 2.11 10.91 -40.24
CA GLY A 393 2.01 12.35 -40.32
C GLY A 393 2.81 13.08 -39.24
N ASP A 394 2.84 14.41 -39.32
CA ASP A 394 3.68 15.25 -38.42
C ASP A 394 3.24 15.30 -36.96
N ALA A 395 1.99 14.94 -36.67
CA ALA A 395 1.42 14.98 -35.31
C ALA A 395 1.63 13.67 -34.52
N HIS A 396 2.74 12.99 -34.74
CA HIS A 396 3.07 11.75 -34.02
C HIS A 396 3.96 12.00 -32.78
N TYR A 397 3.93 11.06 -31.83
CA TYR A 397 4.84 11.09 -30.69
C TYR A 397 6.26 10.67 -31.13
N PRO A 398 7.32 11.30 -30.63
CA PRO A 398 8.68 10.93 -30.99
C PRO A 398 9.10 9.58 -30.40
N GLU A 399 8.48 9.16 -29.29
CA GLU A 399 8.79 7.91 -28.58
C GLU A 399 7.60 6.98 -28.47
N VAL A 400 7.87 5.67 -28.41
CA VAL A 400 6.90 4.61 -28.13
C VAL A 400 6.47 4.67 -26.67
N ILE A 401 7.44 4.85 -25.77
CA ILE A 401 7.19 5.06 -24.34
C ILE A 401 8.11 6.18 -23.86
N HIS A 402 7.52 7.25 -23.36
CA HIS A 402 8.29 8.33 -22.75
C HIS A 402 8.93 7.88 -21.44
N ARG A 403 10.17 8.28 -21.16
CA ARG A 403 10.91 7.92 -19.94
C ARG A 403 10.13 8.17 -18.66
N ASP A 404 9.28 9.21 -18.62
CA ASP A 404 8.44 9.54 -17.48
C ASP A 404 7.29 8.56 -17.27
N ASN A 405 6.90 7.84 -18.31
CA ASN A 405 5.86 6.82 -18.32
C ASN A 405 6.45 5.39 -18.41
N LEU A 406 7.73 5.24 -18.13
CA LEU A 406 8.45 3.96 -18.11
C LEU A 406 8.95 3.69 -16.70
N LEU A 407 8.73 2.48 -16.20
CA LEU A 407 9.28 1.95 -14.97
C LEU A 407 10.09 0.70 -15.29
N LEU A 408 11.34 0.67 -14.88
CA LEU A 408 12.23 -0.47 -15.09
C LEU A 408 12.13 -1.46 -13.93
N ASP A 409 12.26 -2.76 -14.20
CA ASP A 409 12.15 -3.83 -13.20
C ASP A 409 13.24 -3.73 -12.11
N ALA A 410 14.40 -3.17 -12.44
CA ALA A 410 15.46 -2.88 -11.45
C ALA A 410 15.06 -1.82 -10.40
N ALA A 411 13.94 -1.08 -10.62
CA ALA A 411 13.39 -0.10 -9.70
C ALA A 411 12.20 -0.65 -8.88
N VAL A 412 11.77 -1.89 -9.16
CA VAL A 412 10.66 -2.61 -8.53
C VAL A 412 11.19 -3.83 -7.78
#